data_bf9e54147a71601e2b2fe21b96b7afc5
#
_entry.id   bf9e54147a71601e2b2fe21b96b7afc5
#
_cell.length_a   1.000
_cell.length_b   1.000
_cell.length_c   1.000
_cell.angle_alpha   90.00
_cell.angle_beta   90.00
_cell.angle_gamma   90.00
#
_symmetry.space_group_name_H-M   'P 1'
#
loop_
_entity.id
_entity.type
_entity.pdbx_description
1 polymer ?
#
loop_
_entity_poly.entity_id
_entity_poly.type
_entity_poly.pdbx_seq_one_letter_code
_entity_poly.pdbx_strand_id
1 'polypeptide(L)'
;MVKENITWSEERVADELSLKLGILVSPRTVRKYWPKQADGGEGKRTASQRWSTFVRNHAYGIVACDFLVAVTARFQVLFVFIVMEVGSRRILHYNVTAHPTADWTRQQFREAIPSDHSYQFLIHDRDSIFSAELDKEIKSAFGLRVLHTPVRAPKANAYCERLVGTVRRECLDFLIPLNERHLRRALRPWVAHYNKGRPHSSLGQAFPKRPGPRLNHD
;
A
#
# COMPACT_ATOMS: atom_id res chain seq x y z
N MET A 1 5.83 -23.38 26.03
CA MET A 1 5.52 -23.49 24.58
C MET A 1 5.45 -22.13 23.88
N VAL A 2 4.44 -21.27 24.14
CA VAL A 2 4.35 -19.95 23.48
C VAL A 2 5.41 -18.97 24.00
N LYS A 3 5.73 -18.97 25.27
CA LYS A 3 6.76 -18.11 25.88
C LYS A 3 8.17 -18.43 25.39
N GLU A 4 8.43 -19.64 24.99
CA GLU A 4 9.73 -20.13 24.53
C GLU A 4 9.89 -19.98 22.99
N ASN A 5 8.77 -19.83 22.28
CA ASN A 5 8.71 -19.78 20.82
C ASN A 5 7.91 -18.54 20.36
N ILE A 6 8.48 -17.36 20.57
CA ILE A 6 7.86 -16.05 20.31
C ILE A 6 7.45 -15.86 18.84
N THR A 7 8.04 -16.62 17.91
CA THR A 7 7.77 -16.55 16.47
C THR A 7 6.64 -17.45 15.98
N TRP A 8 6.05 -18.27 16.85
CA TRP A 8 4.99 -19.18 16.44
C TRP A 8 3.67 -18.45 16.23
N SER A 9 2.95 -18.82 15.16
CA SER A 9 1.58 -18.37 14.92
C SER A 9 0.58 -19.18 15.76
N GLU A 10 -0.65 -18.66 15.88
CA GLU A 10 -1.76 -19.33 16.56
C GLU A 10 -2.08 -20.69 15.94
N GLU A 11 -1.99 -20.78 14.59
CA GLU A 11 -2.17 -22.01 13.82
C GLU A 11 -1.10 -23.04 14.18
N ARG A 12 0.16 -22.63 14.17
CA ARG A 12 1.27 -23.53 14.51
C ARG A 12 1.17 -24.05 15.93
N VAL A 13 0.74 -23.23 16.87
CA VAL A 13 0.51 -23.68 18.25
C VAL A 13 -0.63 -24.68 18.34
N ALA A 14 -1.73 -24.49 17.59
CA ALA A 14 -2.84 -25.44 17.53
C ALA A 14 -2.38 -26.79 16.95
N ASP A 15 -1.60 -26.77 15.87
CA ASP A 15 -1.04 -27.98 15.24
C ASP A 15 -0.08 -28.73 16.18
N GLU A 16 0.80 -28.03 16.88
CA GLU A 16 1.74 -28.60 17.85
C GLU A 16 1.01 -29.21 19.06
N LEU A 17 -0.07 -28.58 19.52
CA LEU A 17 -0.92 -29.14 20.58
C LEU A 17 -1.60 -30.44 20.14
N SER A 18 -2.07 -30.48 18.89
CA SER A 18 -2.64 -31.69 18.32
C SER A 18 -1.61 -32.80 18.17
N LEU A 19 -0.44 -32.50 17.60
CA LEU A 19 0.61 -33.48 17.31
C LEU A 19 1.29 -34.02 18.55
N LYS A 20 1.60 -33.18 19.55
CA LYS A 20 2.40 -33.56 20.70
C LYS A 20 1.58 -33.99 21.90
N LEU A 21 0.37 -33.48 22.06
CA LEU A 21 -0.46 -33.70 23.23
C LEU A 21 -1.84 -34.30 22.91
N GLY A 22 -2.16 -34.49 21.61
CA GLY A 22 -3.46 -34.99 21.18
C GLY A 22 -4.63 -34.03 21.47
N ILE A 23 -4.33 -32.73 21.72
CA ILE A 23 -5.32 -31.73 22.08
C ILE A 23 -5.77 -30.99 20.81
N LEU A 24 -6.98 -31.26 20.34
CA LEU A 24 -7.59 -30.59 19.21
C LEU A 24 -8.21 -29.27 19.64
N VAL A 25 -7.60 -28.15 19.26
CA VAL A 25 -8.11 -26.79 19.52
C VAL A 25 -8.04 -25.95 18.26
N SER A 26 -9.01 -25.04 18.09
CA SER A 26 -8.97 -24.11 16.99
C SER A 26 -7.92 -23.01 17.25
N PRO A 27 -7.32 -22.40 16.19
CA PRO A 27 -6.45 -21.23 16.33
C PRO A 27 -7.10 -20.08 17.12
N ARG A 28 -8.43 -19.91 16.97
CA ARG A 28 -9.22 -18.93 17.75
C ARG A 28 -9.21 -19.23 19.24
N THR A 29 -9.24 -20.51 19.62
CA THR A 29 -9.13 -20.93 21.02
C THR A 29 -7.73 -20.66 21.56
N VAL A 30 -6.69 -20.94 20.77
CA VAL A 30 -5.30 -20.61 21.12
C VAL A 30 -5.16 -19.11 21.37
N ARG A 31 -5.72 -18.27 20.50
CA ARG A 31 -5.72 -16.80 20.66
C ARG A 31 -6.35 -16.34 21.97
N LYS A 32 -7.43 -16.97 22.39
CA LYS A 32 -8.12 -16.61 23.65
C LYS A 32 -7.21 -16.82 24.88
N TYR A 33 -6.36 -17.84 24.85
CA TYR A 33 -5.43 -18.20 25.92
C TYR A 33 -3.99 -17.76 25.65
N TRP A 34 -3.78 -16.96 24.59
CA TRP A 34 -2.46 -16.42 24.30
C TRP A 34 -1.96 -15.63 25.49
N PRO A 35 -0.70 -15.85 25.94
CA PRO A 35 -0.16 -15.06 27.04
C PRO A 35 -0.28 -13.58 26.71
N LYS A 36 -1.10 -12.85 27.43
CA LYS A 36 -1.06 -11.40 27.36
C LYS A 36 0.34 -11.02 27.80
N GLN A 37 1.12 -10.40 26.90
CA GLN A 37 2.36 -9.77 27.34
C GLN A 37 1.98 -8.91 28.53
N ALA A 38 2.64 -9.13 29.68
CA ALA A 38 2.48 -8.30 30.85
C ALA A 38 3.07 -6.93 30.55
N ASP A 39 2.33 -6.13 29.81
CA ASP A 39 2.58 -4.71 29.66
C ASP A 39 2.24 -4.06 31.01
N GLY A 40 3.28 -3.89 31.81
CA GLY A 40 3.19 -3.00 32.95
C GLY A 40 2.79 -1.62 32.49
N GLY A 41 1.61 -1.19 32.86
CA GLY A 41 1.18 0.21 32.83
C GLY A 41 0.63 0.71 31.50
N GLU A 42 -0.57 1.24 31.56
CA GLU A 42 -1.25 2.14 30.63
C GLU A 42 -1.06 1.83 29.12
N GLY A 43 -2.07 1.33 28.47
CA GLY A 43 -2.14 0.85 27.09
C GLY A 43 -1.31 1.63 26.07
N LYS A 44 0.00 1.37 26.01
CA LYS A 44 0.86 1.88 24.93
C LYS A 44 0.39 1.25 23.63
N ARG A 45 -0.37 2.04 22.85
CA ARG A 45 -0.74 1.69 21.49
C ARG A 45 0.53 1.26 20.73
N THR A 46 0.52 0.09 20.10
CA THR A 46 1.64 -0.38 19.28
C THR A 46 1.97 0.63 18.18
N ALA A 47 3.20 0.67 17.68
CA ALA A 47 3.59 1.55 16.58
C ALA A 47 2.67 1.35 15.35
N SER A 48 2.29 0.12 15.05
CA SER A 48 1.33 -0.23 13.99
C SER A 48 -0.07 0.36 14.24
N GLN A 49 -0.56 0.34 15.49
CA GLN A 49 -1.87 0.90 15.82
C GLN A 49 -1.89 2.43 15.74
N ARG A 50 -0.80 3.10 16.16
CA ARG A 50 -0.64 4.55 16.00
C ARG A 50 -0.57 4.93 14.52
N TRP A 51 0.16 4.16 13.72
CA TRP A 51 0.28 4.36 12.29
C TRP A 51 -1.08 4.23 11.58
N SER A 52 -1.82 3.16 11.84
CA SER A 52 -3.14 2.95 11.22
C SER A 52 -4.13 4.05 11.60
N THR A 53 -4.07 4.56 12.84
CA THR A 53 -4.90 5.68 13.30
C THR A 53 -4.50 6.97 12.59
N PHE A 54 -3.21 7.26 12.47
CA PHE A 54 -2.69 8.42 11.74
C PHE A 54 -3.16 8.39 10.27
N VAL A 55 -2.93 7.29 9.56
CA VAL A 55 -3.32 7.16 8.15
C VAL A 55 -4.82 7.32 7.97
N ARG A 56 -5.64 6.75 8.86
CA ARG A 56 -7.10 6.90 8.80
C ARG A 56 -7.54 8.35 9.00
N ASN A 57 -6.94 9.06 9.94
CA ASN A 57 -7.32 10.44 10.26
C ASN A 57 -6.88 11.44 9.17
N HIS A 58 -5.81 11.13 8.42
CA HIS A 58 -5.24 12.00 7.40
C HIS A 58 -5.43 11.46 5.97
N ALA A 59 -6.28 10.44 5.79
CA ALA A 59 -6.37 9.64 4.55
C ALA A 59 -6.51 10.49 3.27
N TYR A 60 -7.30 11.55 3.30
CA TYR A 60 -7.52 12.45 2.15
C TYR A 60 -6.35 13.42 1.89
N GLY A 61 -5.47 13.59 2.87
CA GLY A 61 -4.23 14.36 2.72
C GLY A 61 -3.01 13.49 2.39
N ILE A 62 -3.22 12.19 2.19
CA ILE A 62 -2.14 11.23 1.92
C ILE A 62 -2.23 10.72 0.50
N VAL A 63 -1.11 10.81 -0.20
CA VAL A 63 -0.84 10.11 -1.45
C VAL A 63 0.10 8.95 -1.14
N ALA A 64 -0.14 7.79 -1.74
CA ALA A 64 0.75 6.65 -1.64
C ALA A 64 1.18 6.20 -3.03
N CYS A 65 2.41 5.74 -3.17
CA CYS A 65 2.92 5.22 -4.43
C CYS A 65 3.71 3.94 -4.24
N ASP A 66 3.81 3.18 -5.33
CA ASP A 66 4.54 1.93 -5.34
C ASP A 66 4.93 1.54 -6.78
N PHE A 67 5.92 0.67 -6.88
CA PHE A 67 6.30 0.02 -8.12
C PHE A 67 5.84 -1.43 -8.11
N LEU A 68 5.32 -1.89 -9.22
CA LEU A 68 5.12 -3.32 -9.47
C LEU A 68 5.83 -3.74 -10.75
N VAL A 69 6.29 -4.98 -10.76
CA VAL A 69 7.04 -5.55 -11.88
C VAL A 69 6.13 -6.42 -12.74
N ALA A 70 6.26 -6.27 -14.06
CA ALA A 70 5.71 -7.16 -15.08
C ALA A 70 6.83 -7.63 -16.01
N VAL A 71 6.73 -8.85 -16.52
CA VAL A 71 7.71 -9.43 -17.44
C VAL A 71 7.07 -9.56 -18.82
N THR A 72 7.77 -9.09 -19.86
CA THR A 72 7.29 -9.18 -21.24
C THR A 72 7.48 -10.58 -21.83
N ALA A 73 6.84 -10.83 -22.97
CA ALA A 73 7.03 -12.07 -23.75
C ALA A 73 8.49 -12.30 -24.18
N ARG A 74 9.31 -11.26 -24.17
CA ARG A 74 10.79 -11.33 -24.45
C ARG A 74 11.63 -11.33 -23.17
N PHE A 75 11.04 -11.62 -22.01
CA PHE A 75 11.70 -11.63 -20.70
C PHE A 75 12.31 -10.29 -20.27
N GLN A 76 11.87 -9.19 -20.85
CA GLN A 76 12.25 -7.85 -20.38
C GLN A 76 11.42 -7.47 -19.16
N VAL A 77 12.09 -6.91 -18.16
CA VAL A 77 11.42 -6.41 -16.95
C VAL A 77 10.87 -5.03 -17.21
N LEU A 78 9.60 -4.84 -16.92
CA LEU A 78 8.92 -3.55 -16.93
C LEU A 78 8.47 -3.19 -15.52
N PHE A 79 8.62 -1.93 -15.18
CA PHE A 79 8.17 -1.35 -13.92
C PHE A 79 6.91 -0.53 -14.16
N VAL A 80 5.86 -0.82 -13.43
CA VAL A 80 4.63 -0.04 -13.42
C VAL A 80 4.62 0.81 -12.15
N PHE A 81 4.73 2.12 -12.31
CA PHE A 81 4.58 3.06 -11.22
C PHE A 81 3.12 3.43 -11.04
N ILE A 82 2.64 3.40 -9.80
CA ILE A 82 1.26 3.76 -9.47
C ILE A 82 1.25 4.76 -8.33
N VAL A 83 0.43 5.80 -8.47
CA VAL A 83 0.17 6.80 -7.44
C VAL A 83 -1.32 6.80 -7.11
N MET A 84 -1.67 6.69 -5.83
CA MET A 84 -3.06 6.65 -5.37
C MET A 84 -3.32 7.61 -4.22
N GLU A 85 -4.52 8.15 -4.16
CA GLU A 85 -5.03 8.86 -2.99
C GLU A 85 -5.54 7.85 -1.97
N VAL A 86 -5.04 7.92 -0.74
CA VAL A 86 -5.36 6.92 0.28
C VAL A 86 -6.81 7.02 0.75
N GLY A 87 -7.37 8.22 0.85
CA GLY A 87 -8.73 8.45 1.32
C GLY A 87 -9.80 7.89 0.39
N SER A 88 -9.74 8.26 -0.88
CA SER A 88 -10.70 7.83 -1.91
C SER A 88 -10.37 6.48 -2.53
N ARG A 89 -9.17 5.95 -2.34
CA ARG A 89 -8.63 4.78 -3.07
C ARG A 89 -8.44 4.99 -4.56
N ARG A 90 -8.55 6.20 -5.03
CA ARG A 90 -8.46 6.51 -6.46
C ARG A 90 -7.02 6.46 -6.92
N ILE A 91 -6.78 5.82 -8.05
CA ILE A 91 -5.51 5.91 -8.78
C ILE A 91 -5.45 7.29 -9.45
N LEU A 92 -4.49 8.10 -9.03
CA LEU A 92 -4.24 9.43 -9.56
C LEU A 92 -3.45 9.35 -10.85
N HIS A 93 -2.43 8.50 -10.86
CA HIS A 93 -1.51 8.34 -11.98
C HIS A 93 -0.97 6.91 -12.05
N TYR A 94 -0.61 6.47 -13.26
CA TYR A 94 0.18 5.28 -13.50
C TYR A 94 1.02 5.46 -14.75
N ASN A 95 2.19 4.88 -14.79
CA ASN A 95 3.01 4.83 -15.99
C ASN A 95 3.90 3.59 -15.98
N VAL A 96 4.48 3.26 -17.14
CA VAL A 96 5.29 2.06 -17.36
C VAL A 96 6.64 2.45 -17.93
N THR A 97 7.72 1.88 -17.42
CA THR A 97 9.07 2.05 -17.93
C THR A 97 9.91 0.80 -17.75
N ALA A 98 10.87 0.59 -18.61
CA ALA A 98 11.93 -0.41 -18.41
C ALA A 98 13.06 0.14 -17.51
N HIS A 99 13.16 1.46 -17.34
CA HIS A 99 14.25 2.14 -16.64
C HIS A 99 13.70 3.14 -15.62
N PRO A 100 13.34 2.70 -14.39
CA PRO A 100 12.81 3.57 -13.35
C PRO A 100 13.94 4.37 -12.69
N THR A 101 14.29 5.51 -13.27
CA THR A 101 15.27 6.44 -12.69
C THR A 101 14.59 7.43 -11.74
N ALA A 102 15.37 8.08 -10.84
CA ALA A 102 14.87 9.13 -9.98
C ALA A 102 14.26 10.31 -10.78
N ASP A 103 14.90 10.72 -11.88
CA ASP A 103 14.40 11.78 -12.77
C ASP A 103 13.06 11.40 -13.42
N TRP A 104 12.95 10.16 -13.90
CA TRP A 104 11.71 9.67 -14.46
C TRP A 104 10.61 9.64 -13.38
N THR A 105 10.91 9.14 -12.18
CA THR A 105 9.96 9.08 -11.07
C THR A 105 9.51 10.48 -10.64
N ARG A 106 10.42 11.45 -10.58
CA ARG A 106 10.10 12.86 -10.32
C ARG A 106 9.12 13.42 -11.36
N GLN A 107 9.33 13.12 -12.63
CA GLN A 107 8.40 13.53 -13.68
C GLN A 107 7.02 12.90 -13.48
N GLN A 108 6.95 11.63 -13.07
CA GLN A 108 5.66 10.99 -12.77
C GLN A 108 4.91 11.68 -11.63
N PHE A 109 5.61 12.17 -10.60
CA PHE A 109 4.98 12.97 -9.54
C PHE A 109 4.43 14.29 -10.04
N ARG A 110 5.13 14.97 -10.97
CA ARG A 110 4.63 16.21 -11.59
C ARG A 110 3.34 15.98 -12.38
N GLU A 111 3.21 14.83 -13.03
CA GLU A 111 2.01 14.44 -13.77
C GLU A 111 0.88 13.96 -12.85
N ALA A 112 1.23 13.38 -11.69
CA ALA A 112 0.28 12.82 -10.74
C ALA A 112 -0.36 13.88 -9.83
N ILE A 113 0.42 14.89 -9.43
CA ILE A 113 0.08 15.83 -8.36
C ILE A 113 -0.10 17.23 -8.96
N PRO A 114 -1.35 17.73 -9.07
CA PRO A 114 -1.62 19.08 -9.51
C PRO A 114 -0.98 20.14 -8.62
N SER A 115 -0.66 21.30 -9.13
CA SER A 115 -0.04 22.39 -8.37
C SER A 115 -0.91 22.95 -7.24
N ASP A 116 -2.23 22.82 -7.38
CA ASP A 116 -3.25 23.28 -6.41
C ASP A 116 -3.71 22.17 -5.45
N HIS A 117 -2.92 21.09 -5.31
CA HIS A 117 -3.29 19.94 -4.47
C HIS A 117 -3.36 20.30 -2.97
N SER A 118 -4.18 19.55 -2.25
CA SER A 118 -4.31 19.64 -0.78
C SER A 118 -3.59 18.53 -0.03
N TYR A 119 -2.75 17.74 -0.70
CA TYR A 119 -2.02 16.65 -0.08
C TYR A 119 -0.90 17.20 0.83
N GLN A 120 -0.67 16.51 1.95
CA GLN A 120 0.32 16.86 2.94
C GLN A 120 1.40 15.80 3.09
N PHE A 121 1.06 14.55 2.76
CA PHE A 121 1.94 13.41 3.01
C PHE A 121 2.05 12.53 1.77
N LEU A 122 3.25 12.01 1.56
CA LEU A 122 3.53 10.93 0.61
C LEU A 122 4.02 9.70 1.37
N ILE A 123 3.44 8.55 1.07
CA ILE A 123 3.90 7.25 1.57
C ILE A 123 4.46 6.46 0.40
N HIS A 124 5.68 5.95 0.55
CA HIS A 124 6.26 4.97 -0.35
C HIS A 124 7.06 3.92 0.44
N ASP A 125 7.38 2.83 -0.20
CA ASP A 125 8.25 1.81 0.36
C ASP A 125 9.73 2.24 0.28
N ARG A 126 10.60 1.50 0.97
CA ARG A 126 12.06 1.73 1.00
C ARG A 126 12.77 1.08 -0.20
N ASP A 127 12.16 1.11 -1.37
CA ASP A 127 12.83 0.66 -2.58
C ASP A 127 13.98 1.62 -2.94
N SER A 128 15.06 1.07 -3.46
CA SER A 128 16.26 1.81 -3.87
C SER A 128 16.00 2.89 -4.94
N ILE A 129 14.87 2.79 -5.67
CA ILE A 129 14.42 3.80 -6.63
C ILE A 129 14.05 5.11 -5.92
N PHE A 130 13.56 5.04 -4.68
CA PHE A 130 13.25 6.20 -3.86
C PHE A 130 14.48 6.63 -3.05
N SER A 131 15.37 7.37 -3.69
CA SER A 131 16.56 7.90 -3.02
C SER A 131 16.23 9.03 -2.05
N ALA A 132 17.13 9.27 -1.09
CA ALA A 132 16.98 10.41 -0.15
C ALA A 132 16.99 11.78 -0.86
N GLU A 133 17.64 11.86 -2.02
CA GLU A 133 17.66 13.04 -2.88
C GLU A 133 16.29 13.27 -3.50
N LEU A 134 15.65 12.21 -4.02
CA LEU A 134 14.29 12.29 -4.55
C LEU A 134 13.30 12.74 -3.49
N ASP A 135 13.41 12.24 -2.25
CA ASP A 135 12.57 12.65 -1.12
C ASP A 135 12.69 14.14 -0.80
N LYS A 136 13.92 14.66 -0.81
CA LYS A 136 14.17 16.10 -0.63
C LYS A 136 13.55 16.94 -1.74
N GLU A 137 13.68 16.48 -2.98
CA GLU A 137 13.08 17.13 -4.15
C GLU A 137 11.55 17.12 -4.10
N ILE A 138 10.93 15.99 -3.74
CA ILE A 138 9.48 15.88 -3.56
C ILE A 138 9.00 16.86 -2.49
N LYS A 139 9.71 16.94 -1.37
CA LYS A 139 9.39 17.89 -0.31
C LYS A 139 9.49 19.34 -0.78
N SER A 140 10.53 19.70 -1.52
CA SER A 140 10.74 21.07 -1.97
C SER A 140 9.81 21.47 -3.11
N ALA A 141 9.55 20.57 -4.07
CA ALA A 141 8.76 20.86 -5.26
C ALA A 141 7.24 20.79 -5.03
N PHE A 142 6.79 19.89 -4.14
CA PHE A 142 5.36 19.65 -3.91
C PHE A 142 4.91 19.96 -2.48
N GLY A 143 5.80 20.37 -1.57
CA GLY A 143 5.45 20.59 -0.16
C GLY A 143 5.05 19.32 0.60
N LEU A 144 5.24 18.13 0.02
CA LEU A 144 4.83 16.88 0.61
C LEU A 144 5.83 16.39 1.67
N ARG A 145 5.31 16.01 2.83
CA ARG A 145 6.11 15.34 3.83
C ARG A 145 6.17 13.84 3.50
N VAL A 146 7.36 13.36 3.16
CA VAL A 146 7.58 11.94 2.91
C VAL A 146 7.55 11.16 4.22
N LEU A 147 6.73 10.14 4.27
CA LEU A 147 6.57 9.24 5.40
C LEU A 147 7.07 7.85 5.00
N HIS A 148 8.23 7.48 5.51
CA HIS A 148 8.73 6.13 5.33
C HIS A 148 7.93 5.14 6.18
N THR A 149 7.65 3.99 5.61
CA THR A 149 7.02 2.91 6.36
C THR A 149 7.89 2.55 7.58
N PRO A 150 7.33 2.51 8.80
CA PRO A 150 8.10 2.15 9.98
C PRO A 150 8.75 0.78 9.83
N VAL A 151 9.99 0.64 10.29
CA VAL A 151 10.68 -0.66 10.35
C VAL A 151 9.83 -1.64 11.15
N ARG A 152 9.60 -2.85 10.61
CA ARG A 152 8.74 -3.89 11.19
C ARG A 152 7.24 -3.58 11.24
N ALA A 153 6.76 -2.62 10.47
CA ALA A 153 5.33 -2.40 10.28
C ALA A 153 4.89 -2.81 8.85
N PRO A 154 4.76 -4.10 8.54
CA PRO A 154 4.45 -4.60 7.21
C PRO A 154 3.13 -4.06 6.64
N LYS A 155 2.26 -3.53 7.49
CA LYS A 155 0.99 -2.92 7.08
C LYS A 155 1.07 -1.41 6.80
N ALA A 156 2.26 -0.84 6.80
CA ALA A 156 2.39 0.62 6.70
C ALA A 156 2.05 1.14 5.30
N ASN A 157 2.36 0.38 4.25
CA ASN A 157 1.92 0.66 2.87
C ASN A 157 0.81 -0.31 2.39
N ALA A 158 0.04 -0.86 3.32
CA ALA A 158 -0.99 -1.87 3.03
C ALA A 158 -2.01 -1.43 1.96
N TYR A 159 -2.14 -0.14 1.72
CA TYR A 159 -3.04 0.39 0.70
C TYR A 159 -2.47 0.18 -0.71
N CYS A 160 -1.20 0.53 -0.93
CA CYS A 160 -0.52 0.26 -2.19
C CYS A 160 -0.29 -1.24 -2.40
N GLU A 161 0.14 -1.99 -1.39
CA GLU A 161 0.28 -3.44 -1.48
C GLU A 161 -1.03 -4.11 -1.92
N ARG A 162 -2.17 -3.70 -1.34
CA ARG A 162 -3.48 -4.20 -1.74
C ARG A 162 -3.84 -3.82 -3.16
N LEU A 163 -3.53 -2.57 -3.58
CA LEU A 163 -3.75 -2.11 -4.94
C LEU A 163 -2.89 -2.92 -5.92
N VAL A 164 -1.60 -3.07 -5.65
CA VAL A 164 -0.65 -3.86 -6.45
C VAL A 164 -1.14 -5.31 -6.58
N GLY A 165 -1.54 -5.94 -5.48
CA GLY A 165 -2.13 -7.28 -5.51
C GLY A 165 -3.42 -7.37 -6.32
N THR A 166 -4.21 -6.30 -6.36
CA THR A 166 -5.42 -6.22 -7.18
C THR A 166 -5.08 -6.07 -8.66
N VAL A 167 -4.15 -5.18 -9.02
CA VAL A 167 -3.66 -5.03 -10.40
C VAL A 167 -3.12 -6.35 -10.95
N ARG A 168 -2.35 -7.08 -10.15
CA ARG A 168 -1.84 -8.40 -10.55
C ARG A 168 -2.98 -9.35 -10.87
N ARG A 169 -3.84 -9.64 -9.90
CA ARG A 169 -4.92 -10.63 -10.04
C ARG A 169 -5.98 -10.28 -11.08
N GLU A 170 -6.24 -9.01 -11.31
CA GLU A 170 -7.36 -8.58 -12.18
C GLU A 170 -6.92 -8.10 -13.57
N CYS A 171 -5.63 -7.87 -13.77
CA CYS A 171 -5.11 -7.38 -15.04
C CYS A 171 -3.87 -8.17 -15.50
N LEU A 172 -2.82 -8.21 -14.70
CA LEU A 172 -1.52 -8.72 -15.18
C LEU A 172 -1.49 -10.25 -15.28
N ASP A 173 -2.19 -10.98 -14.42
CA ASP A 173 -2.22 -12.45 -14.47
C ASP A 173 -2.92 -12.99 -15.74
N PHE A 174 -3.69 -12.12 -16.43
CA PHE A 174 -4.35 -12.45 -17.69
C PHE A 174 -3.66 -11.88 -18.94
N LEU A 175 -2.47 -11.28 -18.78
CA LEU A 175 -1.81 -10.55 -19.84
C LEU A 175 -0.30 -10.82 -19.85
N ILE A 176 0.23 -11.21 -21.00
CA ILE A 176 1.67 -11.19 -21.25
C ILE A 176 2.00 -9.89 -22.01
N PRO A 177 2.67 -8.90 -21.39
CA PRO A 177 3.03 -7.68 -22.07
C PRO A 177 4.02 -7.93 -23.21
N LEU A 178 3.87 -7.22 -24.32
CA LEU A 178 4.85 -7.27 -25.40
C LEU A 178 5.92 -6.19 -25.25
N ASN A 179 5.51 -5.03 -24.77
CA ASN A 179 6.36 -3.85 -24.52
C ASN A 179 5.63 -2.86 -23.59
N GLU A 180 6.29 -1.76 -23.23
CA GLU A 180 5.72 -0.70 -22.39
C GLU A 180 4.39 -0.15 -22.93
N ARG A 181 4.34 0.15 -24.24
CA ARG A 181 3.15 0.71 -24.89
C ARG A 181 1.96 -0.24 -24.80
N HIS A 182 2.20 -1.53 -25.00
CA HIS A 182 1.18 -2.56 -24.87
C HIS A 182 0.65 -2.64 -23.43
N LEU A 183 1.55 -2.65 -22.45
CA LEU A 183 1.17 -2.69 -21.04
C LEU A 183 0.40 -1.44 -20.60
N ARG A 184 0.85 -0.23 -20.98
CA ARG A 184 0.09 1.00 -20.72
C ARG A 184 -1.32 0.98 -21.32
N ARG A 185 -1.44 0.44 -22.55
CA ARG A 185 -2.75 0.32 -23.22
C ARG A 185 -3.67 -0.65 -22.48
N ALA A 186 -3.16 -1.76 -21.97
CA ALA A 186 -3.94 -2.73 -21.20
C ALA A 186 -4.36 -2.19 -19.83
N LEU A 187 -3.47 -1.46 -19.15
CA LEU A 187 -3.77 -0.85 -17.84
C LEU A 187 -4.82 0.27 -17.93
N ARG A 188 -4.89 0.98 -19.05
CA ARG A 188 -5.80 2.14 -19.20
C ARG A 188 -7.27 1.84 -18.93
N PRO A 189 -7.92 0.86 -19.58
CA PRO A 189 -9.31 0.52 -19.29
C PRO A 189 -9.47 -0.05 -17.89
N TRP A 190 -8.50 -0.83 -17.39
CA TRP A 190 -8.53 -1.37 -16.04
C TRP A 190 -8.53 -0.26 -14.98
N VAL A 191 -7.63 0.73 -15.09
CA VAL A 191 -7.58 1.89 -14.18
C VAL A 191 -8.86 2.71 -14.25
N ALA A 192 -9.43 2.89 -15.46
CA ALA A 192 -10.70 3.59 -15.62
C ALA A 192 -11.84 2.84 -14.91
N HIS A 193 -11.89 1.51 -15.03
CA HIS A 193 -12.85 0.66 -14.32
C HIS A 193 -12.64 0.72 -12.81
N TYR A 194 -11.38 0.57 -12.35
CA TYR A 194 -11.03 0.65 -10.94
C TYR A 194 -11.52 1.95 -10.30
N ASN A 195 -11.31 3.07 -10.98
CA ASN A 195 -11.67 4.39 -10.47
C ASN A 195 -13.18 4.71 -10.55
N LYS A 196 -13.94 4.09 -11.44
CA LYS A 196 -15.36 4.44 -11.72
C LYS A 196 -16.35 3.34 -11.42
N GLY A 197 -15.96 2.09 -11.61
CA GLY A 197 -16.86 0.96 -11.62
C GLY A 197 -16.66 -0.04 -10.48
N ARG A 198 -15.53 0.01 -9.78
CA ARG A 198 -15.23 -0.97 -8.74
C ARG A 198 -15.75 -0.52 -7.37
N PRO A 199 -16.63 -1.29 -6.72
CA PRO A 199 -17.00 -1.03 -5.33
C PRO A 199 -15.82 -1.36 -4.40
N HIS A 200 -15.54 -0.47 -3.47
CA HIS A 200 -14.53 -0.67 -2.44
C HIS A 200 -15.18 -0.96 -1.09
N SER A 201 -15.00 -2.16 -0.56
CA SER A 201 -15.56 -2.58 0.72
C SER A 201 -15.18 -1.65 1.88
N SER A 202 -13.98 -1.08 1.84
CA SER A 202 -13.51 -0.11 2.84
C SER A 202 -14.19 1.28 2.75
N LEU A 203 -14.92 1.55 1.67
CA LEU A 203 -15.70 2.78 1.45
C LEU A 203 -17.22 2.54 1.54
N GLY A 204 -17.65 1.43 2.19
CA GLY A 204 -19.07 1.10 2.31
C GLY A 204 -19.73 0.80 0.97
N GLN A 205 -19.05 0.07 0.08
CA GLN A 205 -19.47 -0.23 -1.31
C GLN A 205 -19.55 1.01 -2.23
N ALA A 206 -18.99 2.14 -1.81
CA ALA A 206 -18.91 3.33 -2.65
C ALA A 206 -17.74 3.24 -3.65
N PHE A 207 -17.87 3.98 -4.75
CA PHE A 207 -16.78 4.14 -5.73
C PHE A 207 -15.78 5.21 -5.27
N PRO A 208 -14.52 5.19 -5.77
CA PRO A 208 -13.58 6.27 -5.56
C PRO A 208 -14.17 7.61 -6.02
N LYS A 209 -14.42 8.52 -5.10
CA LYS A 209 -14.96 9.84 -5.42
C LYS A 209 -13.85 10.85 -5.68
N ARG A 210 -14.10 11.81 -6.58
CA ARG A 210 -13.28 13.02 -6.62
C ARG A 210 -13.52 13.79 -5.32
N PRO A 211 -12.47 14.30 -4.67
CA PRO A 211 -12.68 15.28 -3.60
C PRO A 211 -13.45 16.46 -4.19
N GLY A 212 -14.58 16.80 -3.63
CA GLY A 212 -15.27 18.03 -3.93
C GLY A 212 -14.41 19.23 -3.48
N PRO A 213 -14.63 20.43 -4.04
CA PRO A 213 -13.97 21.63 -3.56
C PRO A 213 -14.24 21.75 -2.05
N ARG A 214 -13.17 21.88 -1.25
CA ARG A 214 -13.33 22.14 0.19
C ARG A 214 -13.91 23.54 0.32
N LEU A 215 -15.10 23.63 0.89
CA LEU A 215 -15.60 24.89 1.40
C LEU A 215 -14.70 25.26 2.57
N ASN A 216 -13.87 26.30 2.39
CA ASN A 216 -13.17 26.94 3.47
C ASN A 216 -14.29 27.54 4.38
N HIS A 217 -14.45 26.97 5.55
CA HIS A 217 -15.17 27.64 6.63
C HIS A 217 -14.17 28.62 7.24
N ASP A 218 -14.35 29.88 6.90
CA ASP A 218 -13.76 31.02 7.59
C ASP A 218 -14.21 31.04 9.06
#